data_e33fb159707c0c3ddb9cce70a5aa18ae
#
_entry.id   e33fb159707c0c3ddb9cce70a5aa18ae
#
_cell.length_a   1.000
_cell.length_b   1.000
_cell.length_c   1.000
_cell.angle_alpha   90.00
_cell.angle_beta   90.00
_cell.angle_gamma   90.00
#
_symmetry.space_group_name_H-M   'P 1'
#
loop_
_entity.id
_entity.type
_entity.pdbx_description
1 polymer ?
#
loop_
_entity_poly.entity_id
_entity_poly.type
_entity_poly.pdbx_seq_one_letter_code
_entity_poly.pdbx_strand_id
1 'polypeptide(L)'
;MNLLAPLVRIDTSTFLFINNHFHFHILNDNMRAITYLGNGWVVYWAAVLALYLWGRRPFRSSFTALVLSQAIPGAVVVLLKHIVNRPRPIVALAGRIAAGTAHVVVLGRHLTAYSFPSGHTETAFALAVALSSFFPKNRAVFYTLAALVGFSRVYNGEHFPLDVICGALVGYAGARIGLALFEKLRSRTKAGDPLVAIPASDAEAP
;
A
#
# COMPACT_ATOMS: atom_id res chain seq x y z
N MET A 1 11.51 16.07 -27.92
CA MET A 1 12.14 14.91 -27.23
C MET A 1 11.28 14.53 -26.03
N ASN A 2 10.85 13.25 -25.95
CA ASN A 2 10.03 12.80 -24.82
C ASN A 2 10.94 12.58 -23.59
N LEU A 3 10.97 13.52 -22.66
CA LEU A 3 11.81 13.50 -21.45
C LEU A 3 11.55 12.28 -20.56
N LEU A 4 10.39 11.64 -20.71
CA LEU A 4 10.01 10.45 -19.95
C LEU A 4 10.53 9.14 -20.56
N ALA A 5 10.99 9.15 -21.81
CA ALA A 5 11.43 7.93 -22.49
C ALA A 5 12.60 7.20 -21.79
N PRO A 6 13.65 7.87 -21.25
CA PRO A 6 14.69 7.18 -20.49
C PRO A 6 14.15 6.52 -19.22
N LEU A 7 13.27 7.20 -18.49
CA LEU A 7 12.66 6.70 -17.26
C LEU A 7 11.82 5.44 -17.53
N VAL A 8 10.98 5.47 -18.57
CA VAL A 8 10.16 4.30 -18.99
C VAL A 8 11.06 3.14 -19.41
N ARG A 9 12.19 3.41 -20.07
CA ARG A 9 13.16 2.38 -20.47
C ARG A 9 13.78 1.71 -19.25
N ILE A 10 14.26 2.48 -18.27
CA ILE A 10 14.84 1.96 -17.02
C ILE A 10 13.80 1.14 -16.27
N ASP A 11 12.57 1.66 -16.12
CA ASP A 11 11.47 1.00 -15.44
C ASP A 11 11.15 -0.37 -16.06
N THR A 12 11.04 -0.41 -17.39
CA THR A 12 10.79 -1.65 -18.15
C THR A 12 11.96 -2.63 -18.04
N SER A 13 13.21 -2.15 -18.16
CA SER A 13 14.38 -3.02 -18.07
C SER A 13 14.55 -3.63 -16.69
N THR A 14 14.33 -2.83 -15.64
CA THR A 14 14.35 -3.30 -14.25
C THR A 14 13.23 -4.31 -13.99
N PHE A 15 12.03 -4.05 -14.53
CA PHE A 15 10.92 -5.00 -14.46
C PHE A 15 11.30 -6.35 -15.07
N LEU A 16 11.77 -6.35 -16.32
CA LEU A 16 12.15 -7.58 -17.03
C LEU A 16 13.29 -8.32 -16.33
N PHE A 17 14.27 -7.59 -15.79
CA PHE A 17 15.35 -8.18 -15.02
C PHE A 17 14.81 -8.93 -13.79
N ILE A 18 14.01 -8.30 -12.96
CA ILE A 18 13.44 -8.90 -11.75
C ILE A 18 12.52 -10.07 -12.12
N ASN A 19 11.64 -9.86 -13.11
CA ASN A 19 10.62 -10.84 -13.48
C ASN A 19 11.17 -12.06 -14.22
N ASN A 20 12.37 -12.02 -14.82
CA ASN A 20 12.90 -13.13 -15.60
C ASN A 20 14.03 -13.90 -14.89
N HIS A 21 14.76 -13.29 -13.93
CA HIS A 21 15.97 -13.89 -13.37
C HIS A 21 15.77 -14.59 -12.02
N PHE A 22 14.66 -14.37 -11.33
CA PHE A 22 14.50 -14.84 -9.95
C PHE A 22 13.43 -15.91 -9.75
N HIS A 23 12.86 -16.50 -10.82
CA HIS A 23 11.80 -17.50 -10.69
C HIS A 23 12.34 -18.88 -10.31
N PHE A 24 12.20 -19.22 -9.02
CA PHE A 24 12.41 -20.55 -8.46
C PHE A 24 11.13 -21.01 -7.76
N HIS A 25 10.79 -22.29 -7.79
CA HIS A 25 9.55 -22.80 -7.20
C HIS A 25 9.30 -22.32 -5.77
N ILE A 26 10.29 -22.45 -4.88
CA ILE A 26 10.18 -22.00 -3.48
C ILE A 26 9.93 -20.50 -3.40
N LEU A 27 10.62 -19.70 -4.21
CA LEU A 27 10.48 -18.25 -4.20
C LEU A 27 9.14 -17.80 -4.78
N ASN A 28 8.62 -18.50 -5.79
CA ASN A 28 7.31 -18.23 -6.39
C ASN A 28 6.18 -18.31 -5.36
N ASP A 29 6.15 -19.39 -4.56
CA ASP A 29 5.12 -19.59 -3.55
C ASP A 29 5.24 -18.57 -2.40
N ASN A 30 6.47 -18.28 -1.97
CA ASN A 30 6.71 -17.24 -0.97
C ASN A 30 6.30 -15.85 -1.46
N MET A 31 6.60 -15.48 -2.71
CA MET A 31 6.22 -14.17 -3.26
C MET A 31 4.70 -14.04 -3.46
N ARG A 32 4.04 -15.15 -3.81
CA ARG A 32 2.57 -15.22 -3.79
C ARG A 32 2.02 -15.04 -2.37
N ALA A 33 2.59 -15.69 -1.36
CA ALA A 33 2.17 -15.55 0.03
C ALA A 33 2.43 -14.12 0.55
N ILE A 34 3.62 -13.56 0.32
CA ILE A 34 3.98 -12.20 0.74
C ILE A 34 3.05 -11.15 0.15
N THR A 35 2.60 -11.32 -1.09
CA THR A 35 1.69 -10.36 -1.71
C THR A 35 0.34 -10.24 -0.97
N TYR A 36 -0.10 -11.30 -0.26
CA TYR A 36 -1.31 -11.24 0.57
C TYR A 36 -1.17 -10.31 1.76
N LEU A 37 0.05 -10.03 2.24
CA LEU A 37 0.30 -8.99 3.24
C LEU A 37 0.03 -7.57 2.71
N GLY A 38 -0.09 -7.39 1.41
CA GLY A 38 -0.58 -6.16 0.77
C GLY A 38 -2.07 -6.18 0.46
N ASN A 39 -2.76 -7.29 0.74
CA ASN A 39 -4.21 -7.36 0.63
C ASN A 39 -4.85 -6.59 1.79
N GLY A 40 -5.41 -5.42 1.47
CA GLY A 40 -5.92 -4.46 2.45
C GLY A 40 -6.85 -5.08 3.49
N TRP A 41 -7.72 -6.01 3.12
CA TRP A 41 -8.66 -6.64 4.05
C TRP A 41 -7.97 -7.51 5.09
N VAL A 42 -7.09 -8.41 4.66
CA VAL A 42 -6.43 -9.37 5.56
C VAL A 42 -5.56 -8.65 6.59
N VAL A 43 -4.73 -7.73 6.10
CA VAL A 43 -3.73 -7.07 6.96
C VAL A 43 -4.35 -5.96 7.80
N TYR A 44 -5.39 -5.30 7.30
CA TYR A 44 -6.16 -4.34 8.07
C TYR A 44 -6.80 -5.00 9.31
N TRP A 45 -7.50 -6.11 9.14
CA TRP A 45 -8.11 -6.81 10.27
C TRP A 45 -7.09 -7.43 11.21
N ALA A 46 -5.96 -7.93 10.70
CA ALA A 46 -4.84 -8.37 11.55
C ALA A 46 -4.28 -7.20 12.39
N ALA A 47 -4.15 -6.01 11.81
CA ALA A 47 -3.73 -4.81 12.54
C ALA A 47 -4.75 -4.36 13.58
N VAL A 48 -6.05 -4.39 13.24
CA VAL A 48 -7.14 -4.09 14.19
C VAL A 48 -7.08 -5.04 15.38
N LEU A 49 -6.93 -6.34 15.13
CA LEU A 49 -6.79 -7.35 16.19
C LEU A 49 -5.54 -7.11 17.04
N ALA A 50 -4.40 -6.83 16.42
CA ALA A 50 -3.16 -6.53 17.13
C ALA A 50 -3.30 -5.28 18.03
N LEU A 51 -3.97 -4.24 17.54
CA LEU A 51 -4.25 -3.04 18.33
C LEU A 51 -5.22 -3.32 19.48
N TYR A 52 -6.18 -4.20 19.30
CA TYR A 52 -7.11 -4.61 20.36
C TYR A 52 -6.38 -5.39 21.45
N LEU A 53 -5.53 -6.36 21.10
CA LEU A 53 -4.86 -7.24 22.05
C LEU A 53 -3.65 -6.60 22.74
N TRP A 54 -2.86 -5.79 22.03
CA TRP A 54 -1.55 -5.28 22.50
C TRP A 54 -1.41 -3.77 22.43
N GLY A 55 -2.46 -3.05 22.00
CA GLY A 55 -2.43 -1.59 21.86
C GLY A 55 -2.30 -0.91 23.23
N ARG A 56 -1.35 0.03 23.33
CA ARG A 56 -1.14 0.84 24.54
C ARG A 56 -2.08 2.03 24.67
N ARG A 57 -2.80 2.35 23.61
CA ARG A 57 -3.79 3.44 23.57
C ARG A 57 -5.20 2.85 23.61
N PRO A 58 -6.24 3.62 24.04
CA PRO A 58 -7.62 3.18 23.93
C PRO A 58 -7.95 2.70 22.51
N PHE A 59 -8.63 1.58 22.40
CA PHE A 59 -8.89 0.93 21.11
C PHE A 59 -9.57 1.87 20.09
N ARG A 60 -10.60 2.60 20.50
CA ARG A 60 -11.30 3.59 19.66
C ARG A 60 -10.31 4.58 19.02
N SER A 61 -9.42 5.14 19.82
CA SER A 61 -8.39 6.09 19.38
C SER A 61 -7.44 5.47 18.35
N SER A 62 -6.97 4.24 18.62
CA SER A 62 -6.08 3.50 17.72
C SER A 62 -6.77 3.13 16.41
N PHE A 63 -8.02 2.71 16.49
CA PHE A 63 -8.84 2.38 15.33
C PHE A 63 -9.07 3.59 14.43
N THR A 64 -9.47 4.74 15.00
CA THR A 64 -9.67 5.98 14.22
C THR A 64 -8.38 6.43 13.53
N ALA A 65 -7.24 6.37 14.24
CA ALA A 65 -5.93 6.68 13.66
C ALA A 65 -5.58 5.74 12.50
N LEU A 66 -5.84 4.43 12.66
CA LEU A 66 -5.63 3.44 11.60
C LEU A 66 -6.53 3.72 10.38
N VAL A 67 -7.81 3.99 10.58
CA VAL A 67 -8.76 4.31 9.50
C VAL A 67 -8.27 5.54 8.70
N LEU A 68 -7.94 6.64 9.38
CA LEU A 68 -7.49 7.85 8.70
C LEU A 68 -6.17 7.64 7.95
N SER A 69 -5.24 6.84 8.52
CA SER A 69 -3.98 6.52 7.86
C SER A 69 -4.12 5.67 6.62
N GLN A 70 -5.23 4.95 6.45
CA GLN A 70 -5.52 4.14 5.25
C GLN A 70 -6.43 4.87 4.26
N ALA A 71 -7.41 5.61 4.75
CA ALA A 71 -8.43 6.24 3.90
C ALA A 71 -7.83 7.32 2.98
N ILE A 72 -6.93 8.16 3.51
CA ILE A 72 -6.32 9.25 2.74
C ILE A 72 -5.47 8.72 1.57
N PRO A 73 -4.46 7.87 1.79
CA PRO A 73 -3.66 7.37 0.67
C PRO A 73 -4.47 6.46 -0.26
N GLY A 74 -5.43 5.68 0.25
CA GLY A 74 -6.32 4.87 -0.57
C GLY A 74 -7.15 5.70 -1.54
N ALA A 75 -7.72 6.83 -1.11
CA ALA A 75 -8.45 7.75 -1.97
C ALA A 75 -7.54 8.34 -3.06
N VAL A 76 -6.31 8.73 -2.71
CA VAL A 76 -5.31 9.23 -3.67
C VAL A 76 -4.96 8.16 -4.72
N VAL A 77 -4.73 6.92 -4.29
CA VAL A 77 -4.44 5.80 -5.22
C VAL A 77 -5.59 5.55 -6.18
N VAL A 78 -6.83 5.52 -5.68
CA VAL A 78 -8.02 5.34 -6.54
C VAL A 78 -8.08 6.45 -7.59
N LEU A 79 -7.92 7.70 -7.19
CA LEU A 79 -7.90 8.84 -8.10
C LEU A 79 -6.80 8.72 -9.16
N LEU A 80 -5.56 8.47 -8.73
CA LEU A 80 -4.41 8.35 -9.64
C LEU A 80 -4.57 7.17 -10.63
N LYS A 81 -5.16 6.06 -10.21
CA LYS A 81 -5.45 4.92 -11.09
C LYS A 81 -6.33 5.31 -12.27
N HIS A 82 -7.39 6.09 -12.01
CA HIS A 82 -8.31 6.53 -13.06
C HIS A 82 -7.71 7.61 -13.96
N ILE A 83 -6.92 8.53 -13.39
CA ILE A 83 -6.27 9.59 -14.17
C ILE A 83 -5.18 9.03 -15.09
N VAL A 84 -4.30 8.18 -14.57
CA VAL A 84 -3.13 7.69 -15.31
C VAL A 84 -3.49 6.49 -16.19
N ASN A 85 -4.38 5.62 -15.73
CA ASN A 85 -4.85 4.40 -16.40
C ASN A 85 -3.72 3.62 -17.11
N ARG A 86 -2.58 3.47 -16.44
CA ARG A 86 -1.41 2.77 -16.99
C ARG A 86 -1.72 1.30 -17.24
N PRO A 87 -1.42 0.74 -18.44
CA PRO A 87 -1.54 -0.69 -18.70
C PRO A 87 -0.56 -1.49 -17.84
N ARG A 88 -0.95 -2.70 -17.47
CA ARG A 88 -0.07 -3.61 -16.72
C ARG A 88 1.03 -4.20 -17.58
N PRO A 89 2.13 -4.73 -17.00
CA PRO A 89 3.29 -5.21 -17.75
C PRO A 89 2.95 -6.17 -18.88
N ILE A 90 2.07 -7.15 -18.63
CA ILE A 90 1.67 -8.15 -19.63
C ILE A 90 1.01 -7.51 -20.88
N VAL A 91 0.25 -6.43 -20.68
CA VAL A 91 -0.42 -5.69 -21.78
C VAL A 91 0.54 -4.67 -22.41
N ALA A 92 1.26 -3.91 -21.58
CA ALA A 92 2.20 -2.90 -22.06
C ALA A 92 3.33 -3.51 -22.93
N LEU A 93 3.68 -4.75 -22.67
CA LEU A 93 4.74 -5.47 -23.37
C LEU A 93 4.20 -6.47 -24.40
N ALA A 94 2.89 -6.52 -24.66
CA ALA A 94 2.27 -7.52 -25.54
C ALA A 94 2.92 -7.59 -26.95
N GLY A 95 3.24 -6.45 -27.57
CA GLY A 95 3.92 -6.42 -28.89
C GLY A 95 5.34 -7.01 -28.82
N ARG A 96 6.08 -6.78 -27.76
CA ARG A 96 7.42 -7.35 -27.55
C ARG A 96 7.36 -8.85 -27.25
N ILE A 97 6.33 -9.29 -26.54
CA ILE A 97 6.07 -10.71 -26.23
C ILE A 97 5.74 -11.44 -27.54
N ALA A 98 4.84 -10.88 -28.35
CA ALA A 98 4.48 -11.45 -29.66
C ALA A 98 5.68 -11.53 -30.64
N ALA A 99 6.59 -10.55 -30.57
CA ALA A 99 7.83 -10.53 -31.36
C ALA A 99 8.95 -11.44 -30.77
N GLY A 100 8.72 -12.13 -29.65
CA GLY A 100 9.72 -12.95 -28.99
C GLY A 100 10.87 -12.18 -28.34
N THR A 101 10.75 -10.84 -28.18
CA THR A 101 11.81 -9.96 -27.62
C THR A 101 11.62 -9.64 -26.14
N ALA A 102 10.54 -10.12 -25.53
CA ALA A 102 10.32 -10.05 -24.09
C ALA A 102 9.54 -11.27 -23.61
N HIS A 103 9.78 -11.66 -22.35
CA HIS A 103 9.01 -12.66 -21.63
C HIS A 103 8.49 -12.06 -20.34
N VAL A 104 7.23 -12.35 -19.96
CA VAL A 104 6.62 -11.87 -18.73
C VAL A 104 5.94 -13.03 -18.02
N VAL A 105 6.41 -13.33 -16.82
CA VAL A 105 5.82 -14.34 -15.94
C VAL A 105 4.80 -13.65 -15.05
N VAL A 106 3.54 -14.07 -15.08
CA VAL A 106 2.48 -13.59 -14.20
C VAL A 106 2.08 -14.70 -13.24
N LEU A 107 2.45 -14.56 -11.97
CA LEU A 107 2.13 -15.54 -10.92
C LEU A 107 0.81 -15.24 -10.20
N GLY A 108 0.30 -14.04 -10.35
CA GLY A 108 -0.92 -13.57 -9.72
C GLY A 108 -2.13 -13.52 -10.65
N ARG A 109 -3.03 -12.54 -10.42
CA ARG A 109 -4.20 -12.33 -11.27
C ARG A 109 -3.80 -11.67 -12.59
N HIS A 110 -4.32 -12.16 -13.70
CA HIS A 110 -4.15 -11.54 -15.01
C HIS A 110 -5.01 -10.27 -15.10
N LEU A 111 -4.46 -9.16 -14.59
CA LEU A 111 -5.07 -7.84 -14.67
C LEU A 111 -4.48 -7.07 -15.85
N THR A 112 -5.31 -6.24 -16.51
CA THR A 112 -4.92 -5.57 -17.76
C THR A 112 -4.66 -4.08 -17.60
N ALA A 113 -5.37 -3.41 -16.69
CA ALA A 113 -5.35 -1.96 -16.51
C ALA A 113 -5.03 -1.54 -15.07
N TYR A 114 -4.94 -0.23 -14.85
CA TYR A 114 -4.75 0.38 -13.54
C TYR A 114 -3.48 -0.07 -12.82
N SER A 115 -2.37 -0.16 -13.56
CA SER A 115 -1.08 -0.53 -12.99
C SER A 115 -0.57 0.53 -12.00
N PHE A 116 -0.71 1.81 -12.34
CA PHE A 116 -0.14 2.91 -11.57
C PHE A 116 -1.17 3.63 -10.69
N PRO A 117 -0.84 3.93 -9.44
CA PRO A 117 0.22 3.34 -8.63
C PRO A 117 -0.20 2.00 -8.03
N SER A 118 0.75 1.24 -7.44
CA SER A 118 0.48 -0.06 -6.82
C SER A 118 -0.30 0.09 -5.51
N GLY A 119 -1.56 -0.38 -5.49
CA GLY A 119 -2.41 -0.33 -4.29
C GLY A 119 -1.93 -1.24 -3.17
N HIS A 120 -1.44 -2.45 -3.46
CA HIS A 120 -0.88 -3.34 -2.43
C HIS A 120 0.32 -2.70 -1.72
N THR A 121 1.19 -2.05 -2.48
CA THR A 121 2.36 -1.35 -1.92
C THR A 121 1.94 -0.14 -1.10
N GLU A 122 0.98 0.64 -1.61
CA GLU A 122 0.40 1.78 -0.89
C GLU A 122 -0.14 1.32 0.48
N THR A 123 -1.04 0.34 0.50
CA THR A 123 -1.64 -0.19 1.73
C THR A 123 -0.59 -0.70 2.71
N ALA A 124 0.42 -1.44 2.21
CA ALA A 124 1.49 -1.98 3.06
C ALA A 124 2.33 -0.88 3.71
N PHE A 125 2.70 0.17 2.95
CA PHE A 125 3.47 1.30 3.49
C PHE A 125 2.63 2.18 4.43
N ALA A 126 1.36 2.42 4.10
CA ALA A 126 0.45 3.15 4.98
C ALA A 126 0.28 2.41 6.33
N LEU A 127 0.14 1.09 6.27
CA LEU A 127 0.05 0.26 7.47
C LEU A 127 1.37 0.25 8.26
N ALA A 128 2.52 0.18 7.58
CA ALA A 128 3.82 0.24 8.24
C ALA A 128 3.99 1.56 9.01
N VAL A 129 3.57 2.70 8.44
CA VAL A 129 3.54 4.00 9.12
C VAL A 129 2.64 3.97 10.35
N ALA A 130 1.40 3.48 10.21
CA ALA A 130 0.43 3.43 11.29
C ALA A 130 0.93 2.53 12.42
N LEU A 131 1.33 1.29 12.14
CA LEU A 131 1.83 0.34 13.13
C LEU A 131 3.12 0.84 13.81
N SER A 132 4.01 1.52 13.08
CA SER A 132 5.21 2.12 13.65
C SER A 132 4.90 3.21 14.68
N SER A 133 3.76 3.90 14.55
CA SER A 133 3.31 4.90 15.54
C SER A 133 2.78 4.26 16.83
N PHE A 134 2.26 3.04 16.75
CA PHE A 134 1.77 2.27 17.89
C PHE A 134 2.85 1.40 18.52
N PHE A 135 3.74 0.83 17.70
CA PHE A 135 4.79 -0.10 18.08
C PHE A 135 6.16 0.35 17.55
N PRO A 136 6.73 1.47 18.08
CA PRO A 136 7.93 2.11 17.50
C PRO A 136 9.18 1.22 17.53
N LYS A 137 9.28 0.28 18.46
CA LYS A 137 10.39 -0.69 18.55
C LYS A 137 10.44 -1.64 17.34
N ASN A 138 9.30 -1.89 16.71
CA ASN A 138 9.13 -2.84 15.59
C ASN A 138 9.12 -2.16 14.22
N ARG A 139 9.42 -0.86 14.14
CA ARG A 139 9.30 -0.09 12.88
C ARG A 139 10.08 -0.71 11.72
N ALA A 140 11.29 -1.21 11.98
CA ALA A 140 12.11 -1.82 10.93
C ALA A 140 11.42 -3.04 10.30
N VAL A 141 10.80 -3.89 11.13
CA VAL A 141 10.05 -5.07 10.68
C VAL A 141 8.89 -4.65 9.78
N PHE A 142 8.10 -3.65 10.17
CA PHE A 142 6.95 -3.20 9.39
C PHE A 142 7.36 -2.64 8.01
N TYR A 143 8.41 -1.82 7.96
CA TYR A 143 8.90 -1.29 6.68
C TYR A 143 9.56 -2.36 5.81
N THR A 144 10.27 -3.32 6.40
CA THR A 144 10.83 -4.47 5.65
C THR A 144 9.71 -5.30 5.01
N LEU A 145 8.66 -5.61 5.77
CA LEU A 145 7.50 -6.34 5.24
C LEU A 145 6.81 -5.55 4.12
N ALA A 146 6.63 -4.23 4.28
CA ALA A 146 6.05 -3.39 3.25
C ALA A 146 6.91 -3.34 1.97
N ALA A 147 8.24 -3.29 2.11
CA ALA A 147 9.16 -3.34 0.97
C ALA A 147 9.12 -4.72 0.27
N LEU A 148 9.04 -5.81 1.03
CA LEU A 148 8.85 -7.16 0.47
C LEU A 148 7.52 -7.30 -0.28
N VAL A 149 6.43 -6.71 0.22
CA VAL A 149 5.17 -6.62 -0.52
C VAL A 149 5.38 -5.87 -1.83
N GLY A 150 6.02 -4.71 -1.82
CA GLY A 150 6.32 -3.96 -3.04
C GLY A 150 7.14 -4.77 -4.05
N PHE A 151 8.21 -5.42 -3.60
CA PHE A 151 9.03 -6.29 -4.43
C PHE A 151 8.24 -7.45 -5.02
N SER A 152 7.38 -8.09 -4.22
CA SER A 152 6.53 -9.20 -4.69
C SER A 152 5.61 -8.79 -5.85
N ARG A 153 5.20 -7.51 -5.92
CA ARG A 153 4.33 -7.02 -7.01
C ARG A 153 5.06 -6.99 -8.36
N VAL A 154 6.33 -6.59 -8.35
CA VAL A 154 7.20 -6.61 -9.55
C VAL A 154 7.52 -8.06 -9.93
N TYR A 155 7.93 -8.85 -8.94
CA TYR A 155 8.25 -10.26 -9.10
C TYR A 155 7.08 -11.05 -9.69
N ASN A 156 5.87 -10.88 -9.19
CA ASN A 156 4.66 -11.56 -9.66
C ASN A 156 4.16 -11.05 -11.03
N GLY A 157 4.85 -10.10 -11.68
CA GLY A 157 4.52 -9.61 -13.02
C GLY A 157 3.33 -8.65 -13.06
N GLU A 158 2.90 -8.12 -11.91
CA GLU A 158 1.67 -7.33 -11.84
C GLU A 158 1.89 -5.81 -11.94
N HIS A 159 3.08 -5.32 -11.59
CA HIS A 159 3.43 -3.90 -11.55
C HIS A 159 4.84 -3.63 -12.04
N PHE A 160 5.06 -2.46 -12.63
CA PHE A 160 6.39 -1.95 -12.87
C PHE A 160 7.02 -1.39 -11.56
N PRO A 161 8.37 -1.30 -11.47
CA PRO A 161 9.04 -0.72 -10.31
C PRO A 161 8.56 0.69 -9.93
N LEU A 162 8.31 1.56 -10.92
CA LEU A 162 7.79 2.92 -10.65
C LEU A 162 6.38 2.91 -10.05
N ASP A 163 5.53 1.94 -10.41
CA ASP A 163 4.20 1.81 -9.80
C ASP A 163 4.33 1.51 -8.29
N VAL A 164 5.32 0.68 -7.96
CA VAL A 164 5.64 0.27 -6.57
C VAL A 164 6.23 1.44 -5.79
N ILE A 165 7.21 2.14 -6.34
CA ILE A 165 7.84 3.30 -5.69
C ILE A 165 6.79 4.39 -5.42
N CYS A 166 5.98 4.74 -6.42
CA CYS A 166 4.92 5.73 -6.23
C CYS A 166 3.85 5.26 -5.25
N GLY A 167 3.48 3.98 -5.26
CA GLY A 167 2.59 3.40 -4.25
C GLY A 167 3.15 3.54 -2.84
N ALA A 168 4.43 3.24 -2.65
CA ALA A 168 5.12 3.39 -1.36
C ALA A 168 5.13 4.85 -0.87
N LEU A 169 5.44 5.80 -1.76
CA LEU A 169 5.45 7.23 -1.44
C LEU A 169 4.06 7.75 -1.07
N VAL A 170 3.03 7.38 -1.84
CA VAL A 170 1.63 7.76 -1.55
C VAL A 170 1.19 7.16 -0.23
N GLY A 171 1.46 5.87 0.01
CA GLY A 171 1.12 5.19 1.26
C GLY A 171 1.80 5.84 2.46
N TYR A 172 3.11 6.08 2.37
CA TYR A 172 3.87 6.73 3.43
C TYR A 172 3.37 8.14 3.73
N ALA A 173 3.32 9.00 2.71
CA ALA A 173 2.94 10.40 2.89
C ALA A 173 1.48 10.55 3.34
N GLY A 174 0.55 9.82 2.69
CA GLY A 174 -0.87 9.85 3.02
C GLY A 174 -1.16 9.36 4.44
N ALA A 175 -0.49 8.29 4.88
CA ALA A 175 -0.64 7.81 6.25
C ALA A 175 -0.06 8.79 7.29
N ARG A 176 1.05 9.47 7.00
CA ARG A 176 1.60 10.53 7.85
C ARG A 176 0.61 11.70 7.99
N ILE A 177 -0.02 12.11 6.88
CA ILE A 177 -1.06 13.13 6.88
C ILE A 177 -2.27 12.66 7.71
N GLY A 178 -2.72 11.43 7.52
CA GLY A 178 -3.83 10.84 8.27
C GLY A 178 -3.61 10.81 9.77
N LEU A 179 -2.42 10.41 10.21
CA LEU A 179 -2.04 10.42 11.62
C LEU A 179 -1.94 11.86 12.18
N ALA A 180 -1.38 12.80 11.43
CA ALA A 180 -1.32 14.21 11.84
C ALA A 180 -2.72 14.81 11.99
N LEU A 181 -3.63 14.51 11.06
CA LEU A 181 -5.04 14.91 11.13
C LEU A 181 -5.71 14.33 12.38
N PHE A 182 -5.50 13.03 12.63
CA PHE A 182 -6.02 12.38 13.84
C PHE A 182 -5.57 13.07 15.12
N GLU A 183 -4.28 13.36 15.29
CA GLU A 183 -3.77 14.02 16.49
C GLU A 183 -4.31 15.47 16.63
N LYS A 184 -4.46 16.19 15.52
CA LYS A 184 -5.09 17.52 15.51
C LYS A 184 -6.56 17.49 15.96
N LEU A 185 -7.36 16.54 15.46
CA LEU A 185 -8.76 16.37 15.88
C LEU A 185 -8.85 15.99 17.35
N ARG A 186 -8.02 15.07 17.80
CA ARG A 186 -7.96 14.62 19.19
C ARG A 186 -7.57 15.74 20.16
N SER A 187 -6.65 16.63 19.77
CA SER A 187 -6.28 17.77 20.63
C SER A 187 -7.42 18.78 20.78
N ARG A 188 -8.20 19.04 19.72
CA ARG A 188 -9.37 19.92 19.76
C ARG A 188 -10.48 19.36 20.65
N THR A 189 -10.76 18.06 20.56
CA THR A 189 -11.75 17.40 21.43
C THR A 189 -11.37 17.53 22.91
N LYS A 190 -10.07 17.39 23.24
CA LYS A 190 -9.58 17.56 24.61
C LYS A 190 -9.63 19.00 25.10
N ALA A 191 -9.53 19.97 24.21
CA ALA A 191 -9.62 21.40 24.53
C ALA A 191 -11.07 21.91 24.68
N GLY A 192 -12.08 21.05 24.53
CA GLY A 192 -13.50 21.42 24.66
C GLY A 192 -14.05 22.23 23.49
N ASP A 193 -13.47 22.10 22.29
CA ASP A 193 -13.95 22.78 21.08
C ASP A 193 -15.38 22.30 20.72
N PRO A 194 -16.43 23.17 20.75
CA PRO A 194 -17.80 22.76 20.51
C PRO A 194 -18.07 22.21 19.11
N LEU A 195 -17.19 22.47 18.12
CA LEU A 195 -17.33 21.98 16.76
C LEU A 195 -16.91 20.49 16.59
N VAL A 196 -16.33 19.89 17.64
CA VAL A 196 -15.80 18.52 17.63
C VAL A 196 -16.41 17.66 18.76
N ALA A 197 -17.36 18.19 19.51
CA ALA A 197 -18.10 17.44 20.51
C ALA A 197 -18.91 16.33 19.81
N ILE A 198 -18.43 15.10 19.86
CA ILE A 198 -19.25 13.92 19.58
C ILE A 198 -20.33 13.91 20.68
N PRO A 199 -21.63 13.98 20.35
CA PRO A 199 -22.65 13.90 21.37
C PRO A 199 -22.42 12.65 22.20
N ALA A 200 -22.26 12.81 23.50
CA ALA A 200 -22.35 11.71 24.43
C ALA A 200 -23.75 11.11 24.19
N SER A 201 -23.81 9.87 23.69
CA SER A 201 -25.06 9.15 23.64
C SER A 201 -25.54 9.05 25.10
N ASP A 202 -26.63 9.68 25.38
CA ASP A 202 -27.33 9.62 26.66
C ASP A 202 -27.55 8.14 26.99
N ALA A 203 -26.70 7.61 27.84
CA ALA A 203 -26.89 6.34 28.51
C ALA A 203 -27.43 6.67 29.90
N GLU A 204 -28.58 7.31 29.93
CA GLU A 204 -29.50 7.24 31.06
C GLU A 204 -30.66 6.35 30.64
N ALA A 205 -30.67 5.16 31.14
CA ALA A 205 -31.89 4.37 31.30
C ALA A 205 -32.02 4.02 32.77
N PRO A 206 -33.22 4.20 33.38
CA PRO A 206 -33.49 3.96 34.77
C PRO A 206 -33.43 2.48 35.14
#